data_26f63b8bad03232f988f8e77d65e7a3a
#
_entry.id   26f63b8bad03232f988f8e77d65e7a3a
#
_cell.length_a   1.000
_cell.length_b   1.000
_cell.length_c   1.000
_cell.angle_alpha   90.00
_cell.angle_beta   90.00
_cell.angle_gamma   90.00
#
_symmetry.space_group_name_H-M   'P 1'
#
loop_
_entity.id
_entity.type
_entity.pdbx_description
1 polymer ?
#
loop_
_entity_poly.entity_id
_entity_poly.type
_entity_poly.pdbx_seq_one_letter_code
_entity_poly.pdbx_strand_id
1 'polypeptide(L)'
;MKLVSFKRAHESRDGHGTGEGTGADWKPGALLDGDRVIPLTGERSVRQILTDGGEALSRIEKSLDRETFLPLSEVTLGPPVPDPDKIICIGLNYREHAGEVDMEMPAAPILFPKFRNSLVGDGADIVMPSLTEKGDYEGELGVVIGQRCKNVSEADALGVVGGYMPFNDISARDLQMQTSQWAAGKALDTFGPCGPALVTPDEIGDVQDLGIRTRLNGEEVQNSNTSLMLFPVRTLIAFISSLMTLEPGDIIATGTPSGVGFTREPPLVLKPGDRVEVEIDSVGLLSNPVVAG
;
A
#
# COMPACT_ATOMS: atom_id res chain seq x y z
N MET A 1 1.48 16.92 -0.29
CA MET A 1 1.53 16.68 1.18
C MET A 1 1.69 15.20 1.48
N LYS A 2 2.41 14.81 2.57
CA LYS A 2 2.59 13.41 2.99
C LYS A 2 1.83 13.16 4.30
N LEU A 3 0.69 12.48 4.22
CA LEU A 3 -0.15 12.14 5.37
C LEU A 3 0.26 10.80 5.97
N VAL A 4 0.32 10.71 7.30
CA VAL A 4 0.67 9.48 8.04
C VAL A 4 -0.35 9.20 9.14
N SER A 5 -0.48 7.93 9.49
CA SER A 5 -1.09 7.49 10.74
C SER A 5 0.01 7.01 11.67
N PHE A 6 0.05 7.51 12.91
CA PHE A 6 1.15 7.24 13.84
C PHE A 6 0.68 7.02 15.28
N LYS A 7 1.54 6.38 16.08
CA LYS A 7 1.47 6.30 17.55
C LYS A 7 2.80 6.75 18.13
N ARG A 8 2.84 7.25 19.36
CA ARG A 8 4.11 7.50 20.03
C ARG A 8 4.78 6.17 20.40
N ALA A 9 6.09 6.05 20.22
CA ALA A 9 6.81 4.79 20.42
C ALA A 9 6.65 4.20 21.83
N HIS A 10 6.45 5.04 22.86
CA HIS A 10 6.22 4.59 24.23
C HIS A 10 4.77 4.11 24.50
N GLU A 11 3.81 4.46 23.62
CA GLU A 11 2.42 3.99 23.68
C GLU A 11 2.28 2.57 23.06
N SER A 12 3.32 2.09 22.37
CA SER A 12 3.36 0.79 21.65
C SER A 12 3.86 -0.38 22.50
N ARG A 13 3.95 -0.28 23.84
CA ARG A 13 4.63 -1.26 24.74
C ARG A 13 3.86 -2.53 25.06
N ASP A 14 2.79 -2.86 24.39
CA ASP A 14 2.18 -4.19 24.50
C ASP A 14 2.79 -5.10 23.43
N GLY A 15 3.67 -6.00 23.90
CA GLY A 15 4.61 -6.79 23.13
C GLY A 15 3.99 -7.61 21.99
N HIS A 16 4.72 -7.67 20.90
CA HIS A 16 4.47 -8.26 19.60
C HIS A 16 3.48 -7.43 18.74
N GLY A 17 4.06 -6.74 17.75
CA GLY A 17 3.35 -5.95 16.72
C GLY A 17 2.50 -6.77 15.77
N THR A 18 1.60 -7.58 16.28
CA THR A 18 0.45 -8.06 15.54
C THR A 18 -0.48 -6.87 15.37
N GLY A 19 -0.85 -6.53 14.13
CA GLY A 19 -1.64 -5.36 13.74
C GLY A 19 -3.03 -5.20 14.39
N GLU A 20 -3.20 -5.54 15.65
CA GLU A 20 -4.44 -5.45 16.44
C GLU A 20 -4.71 -4.07 17.05
N GLY A 21 -4.28 -3.00 16.38
CA GLY A 21 -4.83 -1.69 16.66
C GLY A 21 -6.13 -1.53 15.87
N THR A 22 -7.29 -1.52 16.53
CA THR A 22 -8.51 -0.98 15.91
C THR A 22 -8.17 0.40 15.35
N GLY A 23 -8.66 0.77 14.16
CA GLY A 23 -8.34 2.05 13.51
C GLY A 23 -8.45 3.30 14.43
N ALA A 24 -9.09 3.18 15.57
CA ALA A 24 -9.28 4.21 16.58
C ALA A 24 -8.01 4.65 17.35
N ASP A 25 -6.93 3.85 17.33
CA ASP A 25 -5.70 4.14 18.11
C ASP A 25 -4.66 4.96 17.33
N TRP A 26 -4.80 5.05 16.01
CA TRP A 26 -3.88 5.78 15.14
C TRP A 26 -4.24 7.26 15.05
N LYS A 27 -3.26 8.14 15.28
CA LYS A 27 -3.41 9.60 15.14
C LYS A 27 -2.96 10.04 13.76
N PRO A 28 -3.67 10.97 13.11
CA PRO A 28 -3.21 11.53 11.84
C PRO A 28 -2.06 12.52 12.05
N GLY A 29 -1.12 12.51 11.11
CA GLY A 29 0.01 13.42 11.07
C GLY A 29 0.39 13.80 9.64
N ALA A 30 1.25 14.82 9.52
CA ALA A 30 1.95 15.16 8.28
C ALA A 30 3.44 14.86 8.44
N LEU A 31 4.02 14.13 7.47
CA LEU A 31 5.45 13.85 7.44
C LEU A 31 6.18 14.93 6.64
N LEU A 32 7.12 15.64 7.29
CA LEU A 32 7.94 16.66 6.68
C LEU A 32 9.40 16.20 6.60
N ASP A 33 10.06 16.54 5.50
CA ASP A 33 11.48 16.28 5.23
C ASP A 33 11.94 14.81 5.44
N GLY A 34 10.97 13.89 5.65
CA GLY A 34 11.20 12.46 5.85
C GLY A 34 11.56 12.05 7.29
N ASP A 35 11.74 13.01 8.22
CA ASP A 35 12.20 12.74 9.58
C ASP A 35 11.37 13.39 10.70
N ARG A 36 10.37 14.21 10.35
CA ARG A 36 9.53 14.96 11.28
C ARG A 36 8.04 14.67 11.05
N VAL A 37 7.34 14.31 12.10
CA VAL A 37 5.89 14.10 12.08
C VAL A 37 5.22 15.26 12.82
N ILE A 38 4.35 16.00 12.13
CA ILE A 38 3.49 17.02 12.74
C ILE A 38 2.15 16.35 13.06
N PRO A 39 1.75 16.23 14.35
CA PRO A 39 0.43 15.76 14.72
C PRO A 39 -0.67 16.70 14.19
N LEU A 40 -1.66 16.19 13.50
CA LEU A 40 -2.78 16.99 12.99
C LEU A 40 -3.87 17.05 14.07
N THR A 41 -3.68 17.98 15.02
CA THR A 41 -4.61 18.19 16.12
C THR A 41 -5.95 18.74 15.61
N GLY A 42 -7.05 18.07 15.97
CA GLY A 42 -8.40 18.42 15.49
C GLY A 42 -8.91 17.53 14.36
N GLU A 43 -8.03 16.79 13.70
CA GLU A 43 -8.40 15.75 12.74
C GLU A 43 -8.54 14.38 13.44
N ARG A 44 -9.49 13.54 12.98
CA ARG A 44 -9.76 12.24 13.61
C ARG A 44 -8.91 11.12 13.03
N SER A 45 -8.72 11.14 11.71
CA SER A 45 -7.96 10.14 10.96
C SER A 45 -7.58 10.67 9.58
N VAL A 46 -6.63 10.04 8.91
CA VAL A 46 -6.31 10.34 7.50
C VAL A 46 -7.54 10.13 6.61
N ARG A 47 -8.32 9.07 6.85
CA ARG A 47 -9.59 8.84 6.12
C ARG A 47 -10.57 10.00 6.26
N GLN A 48 -10.70 10.59 7.46
CA GLN A 48 -11.57 11.74 7.68
C GLN A 48 -11.06 12.97 6.90
N ILE A 49 -9.74 13.20 6.88
CA ILE A 49 -9.13 14.29 6.10
C ILE A 49 -9.47 14.13 4.61
N LEU A 50 -9.38 12.91 4.07
CA LEU A 50 -9.76 12.61 2.69
C LEU A 50 -11.25 12.87 2.44
N THR A 51 -12.12 12.47 3.38
CA THR A 51 -13.56 12.69 3.29
C THR A 51 -13.93 14.18 3.25
N ASP A 52 -13.24 14.99 4.07
CA ASP A 52 -13.44 16.44 4.14
C ASP A 52 -12.79 17.17 2.96
N GLY A 53 -11.90 16.48 2.23
CA GLY A 53 -11.38 16.91 0.92
C GLY A 53 -10.46 18.12 0.95
N GLY A 54 -10.45 18.88 -0.14
CA GLY A 54 -9.50 19.97 -0.37
C GLY A 54 -9.53 21.10 0.68
N GLU A 55 -10.66 21.33 1.33
CA GLU A 55 -10.76 22.33 2.41
C GLU A 55 -9.94 21.89 3.64
N ALA A 56 -10.02 20.60 4.01
CA ALA A 56 -9.22 20.06 5.10
C ALA A 56 -7.72 20.10 4.77
N LEU A 57 -7.31 19.67 3.57
CA LEU A 57 -5.92 19.73 3.13
C LEU A 57 -5.38 21.16 3.14
N SER A 58 -6.12 22.14 2.61
CA SER A 58 -5.72 23.55 2.61
C SER A 58 -5.61 24.15 4.03
N ARG A 59 -6.47 23.71 4.96
CA ARG A 59 -6.41 24.13 6.37
C ARG A 59 -5.16 23.56 7.05
N ILE A 60 -4.87 22.27 6.81
CA ILE A 60 -3.69 21.60 7.34
C ILE A 60 -2.42 22.28 6.83
N GLU A 61 -2.29 22.47 5.51
CA GLU A 61 -1.12 23.11 4.90
C GLU A 61 -0.78 24.45 5.55
N LYS A 62 -1.78 25.31 5.79
CA LYS A 62 -1.60 26.61 6.47
C LYS A 62 -1.21 26.50 7.94
N SER A 63 -1.38 25.36 8.57
CA SER A 63 -1.05 25.14 9.98
C SER A 63 0.35 24.54 10.19
N LEU A 64 0.93 23.87 9.19
CA LEU A 64 2.17 23.09 9.33
C LEU A 64 3.35 23.90 9.89
N ASP A 65 3.50 25.17 9.51
CA ASP A 65 4.60 26.03 9.97
C ASP A 65 4.52 26.44 11.45
N ARG A 66 3.39 26.18 12.09
CA ARG A 66 3.09 26.63 13.48
C ARG A 66 3.04 25.49 14.49
N GLU A 67 3.07 24.27 14.03
CA GLU A 67 2.87 23.10 14.88
C GLU A 67 4.19 22.54 15.42
N THR A 68 4.12 21.95 16.61
CA THR A 68 5.24 21.23 17.21
C THR A 68 5.39 19.88 16.50
N PHE A 69 6.59 19.55 16.04
CA PHE A 69 6.85 18.25 15.42
C PHE A 69 7.35 17.21 16.44
N LEU A 70 7.20 15.95 16.08
CA LEU A 70 7.82 14.79 16.72
C LEU A 70 8.91 14.25 15.80
N PRO A 71 10.11 13.93 16.28
CA PRO A 71 11.08 13.18 15.50
C PRO A 71 10.49 11.82 15.06
N LEU A 72 10.77 11.38 13.83
CA LEU A 72 10.30 10.11 13.33
C LEU A 72 10.73 8.93 14.23
N SER A 73 11.90 9.04 14.88
CA SER A 73 12.42 8.07 15.85
C SER A 73 11.59 7.92 17.13
N GLU A 74 10.70 8.87 17.42
CA GLU A 74 9.82 8.85 18.61
C GLU A 74 8.40 8.35 18.30
N VAL A 75 8.14 7.97 17.05
CA VAL A 75 6.83 7.50 16.61
C VAL A 75 6.94 6.14 15.92
N THR A 76 5.85 5.40 15.92
CA THR A 76 5.63 4.22 15.08
C THR A 76 4.63 4.60 14.01
N LEU A 77 4.98 4.39 12.74
CA LEU A 77 4.06 4.60 11.62
C LEU A 77 3.17 3.38 11.43
N GLY A 78 1.88 3.60 11.29
CA GLY A 78 0.91 2.60 10.87
C GLY A 78 0.63 2.67 9.37
N PRO A 79 -0.28 1.80 8.88
CA PRO A 79 -0.85 2.01 7.55
C PRO A 79 -1.37 3.44 7.44
N PRO A 80 -1.09 4.20 6.37
CA PRO A 80 -1.57 5.58 6.24
C PRO A 80 -3.09 5.69 6.38
N VAL A 81 -3.84 4.71 5.86
CA VAL A 81 -5.28 4.54 6.10
C VAL A 81 -5.49 3.17 6.76
N PRO A 82 -5.61 3.11 8.10
CA PRO A 82 -5.68 1.83 8.82
C PRO A 82 -7.08 1.19 8.81
N ASP A 83 -8.09 1.91 8.34
CA ASP A 83 -9.51 1.53 8.39
C ASP A 83 -10.24 1.64 7.02
N PRO A 84 -9.64 1.17 5.91
CA PRO A 84 -10.34 1.17 4.63
C PRO A 84 -11.57 0.28 4.68
N ASP A 85 -12.62 0.63 3.90
CA ASP A 85 -13.76 -0.26 3.73
C ASP A 85 -13.43 -1.41 2.77
N LYS A 86 -12.60 -1.11 1.75
CA LYS A 86 -12.18 -2.08 0.75
C LYS A 86 -10.68 -1.97 0.49
N ILE A 87 -10.05 -3.13 0.30
CA ILE A 87 -8.71 -3.27 -0.26
C ILE A 87 -8.87 -4.14 -1.49
N ILE A 88 -8.76 -3.54 -2.65
CA ILE A 88 -8.99 -4.17 -3.95
C ILE A 88 -7.64 -4.31 -4.64
N CYS A 89 -7.22 -5.54 -4.89
CA CYS A 89 -5.96 -5.84 -5.56
C CYS A 89 -6.19 -6.26 -6.99
N ILE A 90 -5.21 -5.97 -7.86
CA ILE A 90 -5.27 -6.23 -9.30
C ILE A 90 -4.24 -7.30 -9.66
N GLY A 91 -4.71 -8.42 -10.17
CA GLY A 91 -3.85 -9.46 -10.68
C GLY A 91 -3.38 -9.20 -12.11
N LEU A 92 -2.14 -9.58 -12.43
CA LEU A 92 -1.57 -9.62 -13.79
C LEU A 92 -1.66 -8.27 -14.53
N ASN A 93 -1.31 -7.18 -13.86
CA ASN A 93 -1.41 -5.84 -14.46
C ASN A 93 -0.13 -5.35 -15.17
N TYR A 94 0.88 -6.19 -15.30
CA TYR A 94 2.08 -5.91 -16.09
C TYR A 94 2.30 -7.04 -17.10
N ARG A 95 2.56 -6.64 -18.37
CA ARG A 95 2.73 -7.61 -19.47
C ARG A 95 3.83 -8.64 -19.19
N GLU A 96 4.97 -8.16 -18.71
CA GLU A 96 6.13 -9.01 -18.43
C GLU A 96 5.83 -10.01 -17.31
N HIS A 97 5.07 -9.58 -16.28
CA HIS A 97 4.66 -10.47 -15.19
C HIS A 97 3.71 -11.56 -15.68
N ALA A 98 2.74 -11.25 -16.55
CA ALA A 98 1.84 -12.25 -17.13
C ALA A 98 2.64 -13.33 -17.91
N GLY A 99 3.67 -12.93 -18.67
CA GLY A 99 4.57 -13.84 -19.37
C GLY A 99 5.45 -14.67 -18.42
N GLU A 100 5.89 -14.08 -17.32
CA GLU A 100 6.72 -14.75 -16.30
C GLU A 100 5.97 -15.90 -15.59
N VAL A 101 4.68 -15.75 -15.35
CA VAL A 101 3.83 -16.76 -14.69
C VAL A 101 3.10 -17.69 -15.66
N ASP A 102 3.41 -17.62 -16.95
CA ASP A 102 2.79 -18.41 -18.02
C ASP A 102 1.26 -18.30 -18.06
N MET A 103 0.74 -17.09 -17.82
CA MET A 103 -0.69 -16.80 -17.87
C MET A 103 -1.03 -15.90 -19.06
N GLU A 104 -2.19 -16.15 -19.68
CA GLU A 104 -2.70 -15.26 -20.73
C GLU A 104 -3.00 -13.86 -20.17
N MET A 105 -2.72 -12.83 -20.99
CA MET A 105 -3.06 -11.47 -20.64
C MET A 105 -4.59 -11.34 -20.46
N PRO A 106 -5.05 -10.82 -19.33
CA PRO A 106 -6.48 -10.70 -19.08
C PRO A 106 -7.12 -9.64 -19.98
N ALA A 107 -8.34 -9.93 -20.46
CA ALA A 107 -9.13 -8.98 -21.26
C ALA A 107 -9.75 -7.85 -20.41
N ALA A 108 -9.79 -8.02 -19.08
CA ALA A 108 -10.28 -7.06 -18.09
C ALA A 108 -9.48 -7.21 -16.79
N PRO A 109 -9.42 -6.17 -15.93
CA PRO A 109 -8.73 -6.26 -14.63
C PRO A 109 -9.22 -7.43 -13.79
N ILE A 110 -8.30 -8.27 -13.33
CA ILE A 110 -8.60 -9.36 -12.39
C ILE A 110 -8.62 -8.75 -10.99
N LEU A 111 -9.76 -8.84 -10.30
CA LEU A 111 -9.94 -8.28 -8.96
C LEU A 111 -9.90 -9.39 -7.90
N PHE A 112 -9.17 -9.13 -6.82
CA PHE A 112 -9.22 -9.94 -5.61
C PHE A 112 -9.08 -9.06 -4.36
N PRO A 113 -9.62 -9.48 -3.19
CA PRO A 113 -9.55 -8.68 -1.98
C PRO A 113 -8.34 -9.04 -1.13
N LYS A 114 -7.82 -8.05 -0.40
CA LYS A 114 -7.20 -8.21 0.90
C LYS A 114 -8.14 -7.65 1.97
N PHE A 115 -7.87 -7.92 3.24
CA PHE A 115 -8.68 -7.44 4.35
C PHE A 115 -7.82 -6.62 5.33
N ARG A 116 -8.46 -5.88 6.21
CA ARG A 116 -7.79 -4.97 7.16
C ARG A 116 -6.72 -5.63 8.03
N ASN A 117 -6.92 -6.91 8.40
CA ASN A 117 -5.94 -7.69 9.17
C ASN A 117 -4.58 -7.83 8.46
N SER A 118 -4.57 -7.71 7.14
CA SER A 118 -3.31 -7.79 6.37
C SER A 118 -2.48 -6.50 6.46
N LEU A 119 -3.10 -5.34 6.75
CA LEU A 119 -2.39 -4.06 6.70
C LEU A 119 -1.41 -3.90 7.86
N VAL A 120 -0.18 -3.54 7.53
CA VAL A 120 0.85 -3.09 8.47
C VAL A 120 1.59 -1.89 7.89
N GLY A 121 2.11 -1.02 8.76
CA GLY A 121 2.86 0.16 8.37
C GLY A 121 4.34 -0.11 8.07
N ASP A 122 5.05 0.96 7.72
CA ASP A 122 6.50 0.93 7.55
C ASP A 122 7.23 0.51 8.82
N GLY A 123 8.23 -0.36 8.70
CA GLY A 123 9.01 -0.90 9.80
C GLY A 123 8.32 -2.01 10.59
N ALA A 124 7.04 -2.26 10.40
CA ALA A 124 6.33 -3.35 11.07
C ALA A 124 6.71 -4.72 10.50
N ASP A 125 6.57 -5.76 11.31
CA ASP A 125 6.92 -7.12 10.94
C ASP A 125 5.95 -7.70 9.90
N ILE A 126 6.49 -8.36 8.86
CA ILE A 126 5.78 -9.32 8.05
C ILE A 126 5.89 -10.67 8.77
N VAL A 127 4.81 -11.12 9.36
CA VAL A 127 4.78 -12.38 10.12
C VAL A 127 4.53 -13.55 9.19
N MET A 128 5.54 -14.38 8.97
CA MET A 128 5.43 -15.56 8.11
C MET A 128 4.87 -16.73 8.90
N PRO A 129 3.60 -17.12 8.71
CA PRO A 129 2.98 -18.18 9.49
C PRO A 129 3.51 -19.55 9.08
N SER A 130 3.55 -20.49 10.01
CA SER A 130 4.03 -21.87 9.78
C SER A 130 3.19 -22.69 8.80
N LEU A 131 2.02 -22.17 8.39
CA LEU A 131 1.11 -22.82 7.43
C LEU A 131 1.55 -22.63 5.96
N THR A 132 2.58 -21.81 5.68
CA THR A 132 3.12 -21.60 4.34
C THR A 132 4.65 -21.70 4.33
N GLU A 133 5.19 -22.32 3.27
CA GLU A 133 6.62 -22.38 3.00
C GLU A 133 7.00 -21.56 1.75
N LYS A 134 6.02 -20.89 1.12
CA LYS A 134 6.19 -20.17 -0.16
C LYS A 134 5.73 -18.71 -0.07
N GLY A 135 6.23 -18.01 0.96
CA GLY A 135 6.06 -16.57 1.06
C GLY A 135 6.80 -15.83 -0.04
N ASP A 136 6.15 -14.85 -0.67
CA ASP A 136 6.68 -14.08 -1.79
C ASP A 136 6.31 -12.60 -1.66
N TYR A 137 7.10 -11.74 -2.30
CA TYR A 137 6.90 -10.29 -2.35
C TYR A 137 6.27 -9.87 -3.67
N GLU A 138 5.49 -8.80 -3.65
CA GLU A 138 4.94 -8.12 -4.83
C GLU A 138 4.91 -6.62 -4.55
N GLY A 139 5.93 -5.89 -5.04
CA GLY A 139 5.96 -4.43 -4.95
C GLY A 139 4.94 -3.81 -5.90
N GLU A 140 4.10 -2.91 -5.37
CA GLU A 140 2.98 -2.29 -6.08
C GLU A 140 2.82 -0.81 -5.76
N LEU A 141 2.21 -0.07 -6.67
CA LEU A 141 1.66 1.23 -6.38
C LEU A 141 0.29 1.05 -5.69
N GLY A 142 0.15 1.55 -4.49
CA GLY A 142 -1.13 1.68 -3.80
C GLY A 142 -1.80 3.02 -4.15
N VAL A 143 -3.05 2.97 -4.59
CA VAL A 143 -3.89 4.15 -4.86
C VAL A 143 -4.97 4.23 -3.80
N VAL A 144 -5.10 5.38 -3.15
CA VAL A 144 -6.16 5.61 -2.14
C VAL A 144 -7.20 6.55 -2.70
N ILE A 145 -8.46 6.16 -2.61
CA ILE A 145 -9.59 6.98 -3.03
C ILE A 145 -9.79 8.13 -2.04
N GLY A 146 -9.92 9.35 -2.56
CA GLY A 146 -10.14 10.56 -1.77
C GLY A 146 -11.58 11.07 -1.81
N GLN A 147 -12.32 10.70 -2.84
CA GLN A 147 -13.70 11.14 -3.02
C GLN A 147 -14.61 9.98 -3.37
N ARG A 148 -15.77 9.92 -2.70
CA ARG A 148 -16.80 8.91 -3.02
C ARG A 148 -17.20 9.00 -4.49
N CYS A 149 -17.13 7.88 -5.19
CA CYS A 149 -17.44 7.83 -6.61
C CYS A 149 -18.12 6.53 -7.06
N LYS A 150 -18.87 6.61 -8.13
CA LYS A 150 -19.56 5.51 -8.81
C LYS A 150 -19.69 5.84 -10.28
N ASN A 151 -19.37 4.89 -11.17
CA ASN A 151 -19.42 5.06 -12.63
C ASN A 151 -18.60 6.28 -13.13
N VAL A 152 -17.41 6.48 -12.56
CA VAL A 152 -16.54 7.58 -12.97
C VAL A 152 -15.91 7.25 -14.33
N SER A 153 -15.77 8.26 -15.21
CA SER A 153 -15.10 8.09 -16.48
C SER A 153 -13.57 8.01 -16.31
N GLU A 154 -12.85 7.43 -17.29
CA GLU A 154 -11.38 7.46 -17.25
C GLU A 154 -10.81 8.88 -17.23
N ALA A 155 -11.50 9.84 -17.88
CA ALA A 155 -11.06 11.22 -17.92
C ALA A 155 -11.13 11.89 -16.52
N ASP A 156 -12.08 11.49 -15.69
CA ASP A 156 -12.33 12.08 -14.38
C ASP A 156 -11.71 11.22 -13.24
N ALA A 157 -11.24 10.02 -13.56
CA ALA A 157 -10.83 9.02 -12.58
C ALA A 157 -9.71 9.48 -11.64
N LEU A 158 -8.71 10.21 -12.15
CA LEU A 158 -7.61 10.70 -11.31
C LEU A 158 -8.08 11.83 -10.36
N GLY A 159 -9.18 12.51 -10.69
CA GLY A 159 -9.77 13.55 -9.83
C GLY A 159 -10.38 13.04 -8.53
N VAL A 160 -10.64 11.74 -8.41
CA VAL A 160 -11.18 11.13 -7.18
C VAL A 160 -10.10 10.50 -6.28
N VAL A 161 -8.81 10.58 -6.69
CA VAL A 161 -7.69 10.02 -5.92
C VAL A 161 -7.33 10.95 -4.76
N GLY A 162 -7.19 10.39 -3.57
CA GLY A 162 -6.72 11.07 -2.37
C GLY A 162 -5.20 11.04 -2.21
N GLY A 163 -4.54 10.05 -2.78
CA GLY A 163 -3.09 9.91 -2.74
C GLY A 163 -2.58 8.55 -3.16
N TYR A 164 -1.26 8.43 -3.09
CA TYR A 164 -0.50 7.24 -3.49
C TYR A 164 0.46 6.82 -2.38
N MET A 165 0.76 5.53 -2.32
CA MET A 165 1.72 4.96 -1.37
C MET A 165 2.36 3.69 -1.94
N PRO A 166 3.58 3.32 -1.55
CA PRO A 166 4.07 1.96 -1.76
C PRO A 166 3.18 0.93 -1.07
N PHE A 167 2.97 -0.19 -1.72
CA PHE A 167 2.23 -1.33 -1.20
C PHE A 167 3.00 -2.61 -1.51
N ASN A 168 2.97 -3.58 -0.61
CA ASN A 168 3.57 -4.89 -0.85
C ASN A 168 2.48 -5.96 -0.70
N ASP A 169 2.07 -6.57 -1.82
CA ASP A 169 1.06 -7.62 -1.84
C ASP A 169 1.69 -8.99 -1.51
N ILE A 170 2.12 -9.15 -0.26
CA ILE A 170 2.72 -10.41 0.21
C ILE A 170 1.77 -11.57 -0.08
N SER A 171 2.36 -12.67 -0.57
CA SER A 171 1.64 -13.81 -1.12
C SER A 171 2.18 -15.12 -0.57
N ALA A 172 1.29 -15.99 -0.04
CA ALA A 172 1.60 -17.38 0.24
C ALA A 172 1.22 -18.21 -1.00
N ARG A 173 2.19 -18.49 -1.88
CA ARG A 173 1.93 -19.08 -3.20
C ARG A 173 1.30 -20.47 -3.14
N ASP A 174 1.72 -21.28 -2.17
CA ASP A 174 1.14 -22.61 -1.92
C ASP A 174 -0.34 -22.56 -1.51
N LEU A 175 -0.77 -21.52 -0.78
CA LEU A 175 -2.16 -21.31 -0.42
C LEU A 175 -2.95 -20.66 -1.58
N GLN A 176 -2.34 -19.68 -2.25
CA GLN A 176 -2.91 -18.96 -3.38
C GLN A 176 -3.35 -19.93 -4.50
N MET A 177 -2.53 -20.95 -4.77
CA MET A 177 -2.72 -21.86 -5.89
C MET A 177 -3.60 -23.08 -5.57
N GLN A 178 -4.12 -23.19 -4.34
CA GLN A 178 -4.99 -24.33 -3.97
C GLN A 178 -6.37 -24.26 -4.62
N THR A 179 -6.85 -23.06 -4.93
CA THR A 179 -8.14 -22.83 -5.55
C THR A 179 -8.05 -21.72 -6.60
N SER A 180 -9.13 -21.49 -7.35
CA SER A 180 -9.24 -20.35 -8.27
C SER A 180 -9.40 -19.00 -7.55
N GLN A 181 -9.62 -18.99 -6.22
CA GLN A 181 -9.77 -17.79 -5.40
C GLN A 181 -8.50 -17.52 -4.59
N TRP A 182 -7.84 -16.39 -4.82
CA TRP A 182 -6.51 -16.11 -4.27
C TRP A 182 -6.49 -15.65 -2.82
N ALA A 183 -7.65 -15.27 -2.26
CA ALA A 183 -7.74 -14.67 -0.94
C ALA A 183 -7.05 -15.49 0.18
N ALA A 184 -7.06 -16.82 0.09
CA ALA A 184 -6.40 -17.70 1.07
C ALA A 184 -4.88 -17.49 1.14
N GLY A 185 -4.23 -17.12 0.03
CA GLY A 185 -2.79 -16.84 -0.02
C GLY A 185 -2.45 -15.34 0.10
N LYS A 186 -3.44 -14.46 0.01
CA LYS A 186 -3.26 -13.01 -0.09
C LYS A 186 -3.72 -12.24 1.16
N ALA A 187 -4.68 -12.77 1.92
CA ALA A 187 -5.33 -12.04 3.02
C ALA A 187 -4.90 -12.52 4.42
N LEU A 188 -3.68 -13.08 4.55
CA LEU A 188 -3.13 -13.43 5.84
C LEU A 188 -2.78 -12.14 6.64
N ASP A 189 -2.70 -12.28 7.95
CA ASP A 189 -2.28 -11.20 8.84
C ASP A 189 -0.90 -10.68 8.42
N THR A 190 -0.73 -9.35 8.41
CA THR A 190 0.50 -8.65 8.03
C THR A 190 0.93 -8.72 6.55
N PHE A 191 0.16 -9.37 5.67
CA PHE A 191 0.52 -9.59 4.26
C PHE A 191 0.20 -8.40 3.33
N GLY A 192 -0.08 -7.23 3.88
CA GLY A 192 -0.34 -5.98 3.15
C GLY A 192 0.44 -4.79 3.71
N PRO A 193 1.78 -4.86 3.79
CA PRO A 193 2.58 -3.70 4.17
C PRO A 193 2.29 -2.51 3.24
N CYS A 194 2.12 -1.31 3.81
CA CYS A 194 1.87 -0.10 3.04
C CYS A 194 2.34 1.17 3.77
N GLY A 195 2.66 2.20 3.02
CA GLY A 195 3.20 3.44 3.56
C GLY A 195 4.63 3.71 3.05
N PRO A 196 5.45 4.51 3.76
CA PRO A 196 5.27 5.11 5.10
C PRO A 196 4.20 6.19 5.18
N ALA A 197 3.90 6.86 4.06
CA ALA A 197 2.95 7.96 3.99
C ALA A 197 2.02 7.80 2.79
N LEU A 198 0.85 8.43 2.88
CA LEU A 198 -0.01 8.72 1.75
C LEU A 198 0.42 10.06 1.15
N VAL A 199 0.93 10.05 -0.07
CA VAL A 199 1.40 11.23 -0.80
C VAL A 199 0.26 11.77 -1.66
N THR A 200 -0.13 13.01 -1.43
CA THR A 200 -1.24 13.65 -2.18
C THR A 200 -0.88 13.86 -3.65
N PRO A 201 -1.87 13.88 -4.57
CA PRO A 201 -1.61 13.93 -6.02
C PRO A 201 -0.79 15.13 -6.49
N ASP A 202 -0.86 16.25 -5.80
CA ASP A 202 -0.11 17.49 -6.11
C ASP A 202 1.41 17.35 -5.98
N GLU A 203 1.88 16.36 -5.20
CA GLU A 203 3.31 16.03 -5.04
C GLU A 203 3.82 15.06 -6.13
N ILE A 204 2.90 14.47 -6.88
CA ILE A 204 3.20 13.45 -7.89
C ILE A 204 3.00 14.07 -9.28
N GLY A 205 3.97 13.91 -10.16
CA GLY A 205 3.83 14.33 -11.55
C GLY A 205 2.86 13.44 -12.31
N ASP A 206 3.34 12.65 -13.25
CA ASP A 206 2.51 11.64 -13.94
C ASP A 206 2.57 10.32 -13.17
N VAL A 207 1.46 9.94 -12.53
CA VAL A 207 1.35 8.66 -11.83
C VAL A 207 1.60 7.46 -12.74
N GLN A 208 1.47 7.66 -14.06
CA GLN A 208 1.68 6.61 -15.04
C GLN A 208 3.12 6.59 -15.60
N ASP A 209 4.05 7.35 -14.98
CA ASP A 209 5.48 7.33 -15.31
C ASP A 209 6.35 7.40 -14.04
N LEU A 210 6.14 6.44 -13.13
CA LEU A 210 6.89 6.30 -11.88
C LEU A 210 7.72 5.02 -11.92
N GLY A 211 9.00 5.13 -11.59
CA GLY A 211 9.84 3.96 -11.34
C GLY A 211 9.34 3.21 -10.10
N ILE A 212 9.27 1.88 -10.20
CA ILE A 212 8.92 0.97 -9.11
C ILE A 212 10.01 -0.09 -8.95
N ARG A 213 10.53 -0.26 -7.74
CA ARG A 213 11.61 -1.20 -7.42
C ARG A 213 11.32 -1.94 -6.15
N THR A 214 11.63 -3.24 -6.14
CA THR A 214 11.61 -4.05 -4.93
C THR A 214 13.00 -4.59 -4.65
N ARG A 215 13.43 -4.51 -3.39
CA ARG A 215 14.70 -5.10 -2.93
C ARG A 215 14.43 -6.12 -1.84
N LEU A 216 15.17 -7.22 -1.90
CA LEU A 216 15.23 -8.21 -0.83
C LEU A 216 16.65 -8.23 -0.26
N ASN A 217 16.81 -7.87 1.01
CA ASN A 217 18.12 -7.77 1.68
C ASN A 217 19.10 -6.83 0.95
N GLY A 218 18.58 -5.76 0.34
CA GLY A 218 19.35 -4.78 -0.43
C GLY A 218 19.61 -5.16 -1.89
N GLU A 219 19.32 -6.40 -2.31
CA GLU A 219 19.42 -6.83 -3.71
C GLU A 219 18.14 -6.47 -4.48
N GLU A 220 18.26 -5.80 -5.63
CA GLU A 220 17.13 -5.46 -6.49
C GLU A 220 16.55 -6.72 -7.14
N VAL A 221 15.27 -6.97 -6.85
CA VAL A 221 14.55 -8.16 -7.34
C VAL A 221 13.41 -7.82 -8.29
N GLN A 222 12.85 -6.60 -8.24
CA GLN A 222 11.95 -6.07 -9.24
C GLN A 222 12.39 -4.65 -9.60
N ASN A 223 12.33 -4.32 -10.89
CA ASN A 223 12.62 -2.97 -11.41
C ASN A 223 11.79 -2.73 -12.67
N SER A 224 10.88 -1.77 -12.60
CA SER A 224 9.91 -1.49 -13.65
C SER A 224 9.44 -0.04 -13.59
N ASN A 225 8.40 0.27 -14.37
CA ASN A 225 7.78 1.59 -14.40
C ASN A 225 6.25 1.44 -14.54
N THR A 226 5.47 2.30 -13.88
CA THR A 226 4.00 2.28 -13.94
C THR A 226 3.44 2.50 -15.35
N SER A 227 4.22 3.06 -16.28
CA SER A 227 3.84 3.17 -17.70
C SER A 227 3.68 1.80 -18.40
N LEU A 228 4.22 0.72 -17.80
CA LEU A 228 4.12 -0.64 -18.32
C LEU A 228 2.89 -1.40 -17.81
N MET A 229 2.03 -0.76 -17.04
CA MET A 229 0.74 -1.34 -16.63
C MET A 229 -0.13 -1.65 -17.85
N LEU A 230 -0.77 -2.82 -17.86
CA LEU A 230 -1.78 -3.20 -18.87
C LEU A 230 -3.03 -2.33 -18.74
N PHE A 231 -3.47 -2.10 -17.51
CA PHE A 231 -4.58 -1.24 -17.18
C PHE A 231 -4.06 -0.07 -16.34
N PRO A 232 -3.91 1.13 -16.95
CA PRO A 232 -3.50 2.34 -16.22
C PRO A 232 -4.39 2.65 -15.02
N VAL A 233 -3.87 3.41 -14.05
CA VAL A 233 -4.61 3.78 -12.82
C VAL A 233 -6.01 4.33 -13.12
N ARG A 234 -6.14 5.22 -14.11
CA ARG A 234 -7.45 5.77 -14.53
C ARG A 234 -8.42 4.70 -14.98
N THR A 235 -7.94 3.71 -15.76
CA THR A 235 -8.77 2.61 -16.26
C THR A 235 -9.20 1.69 -15.11
N LEU A 236 -8.30 1.40 -14.14
CA LEU A 236 -8.64 0.63 -12.95
C LEU A 236 -9.76 1.29 -12.15
N ILE A 237 -9.64 2.60 -11.86
CA ILE A 237 -10.64 3.34 -11.08
C ILE A 237 -11.98 3.37 -11.83
N ALA A 238 -11.97 3.66 -13.14
CA ALA A 238 -13.19 3.67 -13.95
C ALA A 238 -13.86 2.30 -13.96
N PHE A 239 -13.08 1.23 -14.17
CA PHE A 239 -13.58 -0.15 -14.17
C PHE A 239 -14.17 -0.54 -12.82
N ILE A 240 -13.43 -0.37 -11.72
CA ILE A 240 -13.88 -0.75 -10.37
C ILE A 240 -15.12 0.07 -9.98
N SER A 241 -15.11 1.38 -10.25
CA SER A 241 -16.25 2.25 -9.93
C SER A 241 -17.50 1.90 -10.73
N SER A 242 -17.38 1.24 -11.89
CA SER A 242 -18.52 0.73 -12.64
C SER A 242 -19.19 -0.48 -11.96
N LEU A 243 -18.41 -1.27 -11.22
CA LEU A 243 -18.87 -2.46 -10.50
C LEU A 243 -19.43 -2.10 -9.12
N MET A 244 -18.71 -1.29 -8.36
CA MET A 244 -19.06 -0.95 -6.97
C MET A 244 -18.77 0.51 -6.65
N THR A 245 -19.44 1.07 -5.64
CA THR A 245 -19.10 2.40 -5.11
C THR A 245 -17.75 2.33 -4.42
N LEU A 246 -16.89 3.30 -4.73
CA LEU A 246 -15.64 3.54 -4.01
C LEU A 246 -15.84 4.66 -2.99
N GLU A 247 -15.35 4.46 -1.79
CA GLU A 247 -15.46 5.39 -0.67
C GLU A 247 -14.08 6.01 -0.34
N PRO A 248 -14.04 7.21 0.27
CA PRO A 248 -12.78 7.77 0.75
C PRO A 248 -12.05 6.79 1.68
N GLY A 249 -10.76 6.57 1.42
CA GLY A 249 -9.93 5.63 2.14
C GLY A 249 -9.90 4.21 1.56
N ASP A 250 -10.72 3.86 0.56
CA ASP A 250 -10.56 2.59 -0.16
C ASP A 250 -9.19 2.53 -0.84
N ILE A 251 -8.56 1.36 -0.79
CA ILE A 251 -7.21 1.12 -1.33
C ILE A 251 -7.33 0.25 -2.58
N ILE A 252 -6.63 0.64 -3.64
CA ILE A 252 -6.41 -0.17 -4.84
C ILE A 252 -4.91 -0.47 -4.93
N ALA A 253 -4.53 -1.73 -4.79
CA ALA A 253 -3.19 -2.23 -5.08
C ALA A 253 -3.14 -2.59 -6.57
N THR A 254 -2.28 -1.91 -7.34
CA THR A 254 -2.41 -1.82 -8.81
C THR A 254 -1.79 -2.97 -9.58
N GLY A 255 -1.26 -3.96 -8.91
CA GLY A 255 -0.54 -5.08 -9.51
C GLY A 255 0.97 -4.89 -9.51
N THR A 256 1.68 -6.00 -9.53
CA THR A 256 3.14 -6.06 -9.45
C THR A 256 3.79 -6.29 -10.81
N PRO A 257 4.99 -5.75 -11.07
CA PRO A 257 5.80 -6.08 -12.25
C PRO A 257 6.46 -7.46 -12.13
N SER A 258 7.17 -7.88 -13.18
CA SER A 258 8.01 -9.08 -13.18
C SER A 258 9.12 -9.05 -12.13
N GLY A 259 9.67 -10.22 -11.80
CA GLY A 259 10.76 -10.41 -10.84
C GLY A 259 10.28 -10.96 -9.49
N VAL A 260 9.06 -11.50 -9.43
CA VAL A 260 8.54 -12.20 -8.24
C VAL A 260 9.40 -13.41 -7.89
N GLY A 261 9.39 -13.79 -6.61
CA GLY A 261 10.33 -14.79 -6.10
C GLY A 261 10.04 -16.21 -6.56
N PHE A 262 8.76 -16.59 -6.67
CA PHE A 262 8.37 -17.98 -6.92
C PHE A 262 8.68 -18.47 -8.36
N THR A 263 8.82 -17.57 -9.33
CA THR A 263 9.13 -17.88 -10.72
C THR A 263 10.64 -18.03 -10.99
N ARG A 264 11.48 -17.65 -10.02
CA ARG A 264 12.94 -17.69 -10.15
C ARG A 264 13.48 -19.12 -10.09
N GLU A 265 14.67 -19.35 -10.66
CA GLU A 265 15.37 -20.62 -10.58
C GLU A 265 16.77 -20.44 -9.94
N PRO A 266 16.96 -20.92 -8.70
CA PRO A 266 15.96 -21.53 -7.80
C PRO A 266 14.95 -20.50 -7.30
N PRO A 267 13.74 -20.92 -6.86
CA PRO A 267 12.76 -20.01 -6.29
C PRO A 267 13.30 -19.24 -5.10
N LEU A 268 13.01 -17.92 -5.05
CA LEU A 268 13.42 -17.02 -4.01
C LEU A 268 12.22 -16.76 -3.07
N VAL A 269 12.15 -17.48 -1.97
CA VAL A 269 11.06 -17.35 -0.97
C VAL A 269 11.50 -16.52 0.22
N LEU A 270 10.57 -15.76 0.78
CA LEU A 270 10.77 -14.97 2.00
C LEU A 270 11.01 -15.87 3.21
N LYS A 271 11.98 -15.49 4.03
CA LYS A 271 12.38 -16.23 5.25
C LYS A 271 12.46 -15.28 6.43
N PRO A 272 12.23 -15.76 7.65
CA PRO A 272 12.53 -15.00 8.85
C PRO A 272 13.99 -14.49 8.85
N GLY A 273 14.15 -13.19 9.12
CA GLY A 273 15.43 -12.48 9.04
C GLY A 273 15.62 -11.68 7.74
N ASP A 274 14.79 -11.90 6.72
CA ASP A 274 14.81 -11.09 5.51
C ASP A 274 14.25 -9.68 5.76
N ARG A 275 14.59 -8.75 4.87
CA ARG A 275 14.02 -7.40 4.78
C ARG A 275 13.58 -7.13 3.35
N VAL A 276 12.32 -6.76 3.20
CA VAL A 276 11.75 -6.38 1.90
C VAL A 276 11.57 -4.88 1.85
N GLU A 277 11.96 -4.28 0.74
CA GLU A 277 11.82 -2.86 0.48
C GLU A 277 11.08 -2.65 -0.84
N VAL A 278 10.08 -1.76 -0.84
CA VAL A 278 9.37 -1.31 -2.04
C VAL A 278 9.56 0.19 -2.18
N GLU A 279 10.21 0.61 -3.26
CA GLU A 279 10.48 2.01 -3.58
C GLU A 279 9.69 2.44 -4.81
N ILE A 280 9.03 3.58 -4.72
CA ILE A 280 8.33 4.20 -5.85
C ILE A 280 8.76 5.66 -5.94
N ASP A 281 9.22 6.07 -7.13
CA ASP A 281 9.71 7.40 -7.40
C ASP A 281 8.68 8.47 -6.99
N SER A 282 9.12 9.52 -6.29
CA SER A 282 8.28 10.59 -5.75
C SER A 282 7.26 10.19 -4.68
N VAL A 283 6.97 8.89 -4.49
CA VAL A 283 6.00 8.39 -3.51
C VAL A 283 6.71 8.02 -2.20
N GLY A 284 7.75 7.19 -2.24
CA GLY A 284 8.52 6.84 -1.06
C GLY A 284 9.09 5.44 -1.06
N LEU A 285 9.68 5.10 0.09
CA LEU A 285 10.28 3.78 0.38
C LEU A 285 9.56 3.16 1.58
N LEU A 286 9.03 1.97 1.37
CA LEU A 286 8.44 1.10 2.38
C LEU A 286 9.44 -0.01 2.70
N SER A 287 9.73 -0.27 3.97
CA SER A 287 10.74 -1.26 4.39
C SER A 287 10.23 -2.08 5.58
N ASN A 288 10.13 -3.40 5.41
CA ASN A 288 9.57 -4.29 6.43
C ASN A 288 10.48 -5.50 6.68
N PRO A 289 10.78 -5.86 7.94
CA PRO A 289 11.43 -7.10 8.27
C PRO A 289 10.45 -8.29 8.18
N VAL A 290 10.98 -9.47 7.87
CA VAL A 290 10.25 -10.74 7.90
C VAL A 290 10.58 -11.50 9.17
N VAL A 291 9.58 -11.95 9.90
CA VAL A 291 9.73 -12.73 11.13
C VAL A 291 8.96 -14.04 11.06
N ALA A 292 9.30 -14.99 11.94
CA ALA A 292 8.53 -16.22 12.11
C ALA A 292 7.25 -15.94 12.89
N GLY A 293 6.13 -16.56 12.50
CA GLY A 293 4.84 -16.56 13.20
C GLY A 293 4.67 -17.74 14.11
#